data_2a4b6da7515affc5385d49e75de453f4
#
_entry.id   2a4b6da7515affc5385d49e75de453f4
#
_cell.length_a   1.000
_cell.length_b   1.000
_cell.length_c   1.000
_cell.angle_alpha   90.00
_cell.angle_beta   90.00
_cell.angle_gamma   90.00
#
_symmetry.space_group_name_H-M   'P 1'
#
loop_
_entity.id
_entity.type
_entity.pdbx_description
1 polymer ?
#
loop_
_entity_poly.entity_id
_entity_poly.type
_entity_poly.pdbx_seq_one_letter_code
_entity_poly.pdbx_strand_id
1 'polypeptide(L)'
;MERWVIEKKLNDDRAWLLETYSRLSDEQLFGDLTPSEHDPANYWSALDHLAHLALIERNFAAMIRRHVGGHPNPVGLREDDQGRPRTVEQIMASVHAMTEEWQREHHGKSFDEVVALGAAARAVTLQLLSELTDEQLNERLPGAPWADGTIGGVLAANADHGRMHWKWAKEAGVLDR
;
A
#
# COMPACT_ATOMS: atom_id res chain seq x y z
N MET A 1 1.79 -18.88 6.10
CA MET A 1 1.68 -18.02 7.34
C MET A 1 0.30 -18.22 7.92
N GLU A 2 0.16 -18.31 9.25
CA GLU A 2 -1.15 -18.50 9.89
C GLU A 2 -1.98 -17.22 9.86
N ARG A 3 -3.31 -17.35 9.70
CA ARG A 3 -4.26 -16.23 9.60
C ARG A 3 -4.14 -15.23 10.73
N TRP A 4 -4.11 -15.71 11.98
CA TRP A 4 -4.04 -14.85 13.17
C TRP A 4 -2.73 -14.04 13.24
N VAL A 5 -1.63 -14.59 12.69
CA VAL A 5 -0.34 -13.87 12.60
C VAL A 5 -0.44 -12.71 11.63
N ILE A 6 -1.08 -12.93 10.47
CA ILE A 6 -1.32 -11.87 9.47
C ILE A 6 -2.20 -10.78 10.08
N GLU A 7 -3.33 -11.15 10.64
CA GLU A 7 -4.29 -10.22 11.26
C GLU A 7 -3.63 -9.39 12.38
N LYS A 8 -2.91 -10.06 13.28
CA LYS A 8 -2.19 -9.37 14.35
C LYS A 8 -1.18 -8.37 13.81
N LYS A 9 -0.37 -8.78 12.83
CA LYS A 9 0.64 -7.90 12.21
C LYS A 9 0.01 -6.67 11.57
N LEU A 10 -1.09 -6.86 10.83
CA LEU A 10 -1.84 -5.79 10.20
C LEU A 10 -2.43 -4.80 11.22
N ASN A 11 -3.00 -5.31 12.32
CA ASN A 11 -3.61 -4.49 13.35
C ASN A 11 -2.57 -3.74 14.19
N ASP A 12 -1.48 -4.40 14.59
CA ASP A 12 -0.39 -3.76 15.34
C ASP A 12 0.25 -2.63 14.55
N ASP A 13 0.50 -2.85 13.25
CA ASP A 13 1.08 -1.83 12.40
C ASP A 13 0.14 -0.64 12.20
N ARG A 14 -1.14 -0.90 11.99
CA ARG A 14 -2.14 0.17 11.89
C ARG A 14 -2.20 1.01 13.16
N ALA A 15 -2.23 0.38 14.32
CA ALA A 15 -2.24 1.09 15.59
C ALA A 15 -0.98 1.97 15.75
N TRP A 16 0.17 1.40 15.43
CA TRP A 16 1.44 2.12 15.47
C TRP A 16 1.47 3.32 14.51
N LEU A 17 1.00 3.15 13.26
CA LEU A 17 0.93 4.23 12.28
C LEU A 17 0.04 5.37 12.79
N LEU A 18 -1.18 5.06 13.23
CA LEU A 18 -2.11 6.09 13.71
C LEU A 18 -1.56 6.83 14.93
N GLU A 19 -0.95 6.11 15.88
CA GLU A 19 -0.30 6.75 17.03
C GLU A 19 0.86 7.65 16.60
N THR A 20 1.65 7.21 15.64
CA THR A 20 2.81 7.95 15.14
C THR A 20 2.39 9.23 14.43
N TYR A 21 1.47 9.14 13.48
CA TYR A 21 1.02 10.30 12.70
C TYR A 21 0.17 11.28 13.52
N SER A 22 -0.60 10.81 14.51
CA SER A 22 -1.40 11.68 15.38
C SER A 22 -0.58 12.60 16.29
N ARG A 23 0.72 12.37 16.41
CA ARG A 23 1.64 13.20 17.20
C ARG A 23 2.29 14.32 16.38
N LEU A 24 2.10 14.31 15.06
CA LEU A 24 2.64 15.34 14.19
C LEU A 24 1.81 16.62 14.29
N SER A 25 2.48 17.75 14.19
CA SER A 25 1.82 19.06 14.03
C SER A 25 1.20 19.17 12.64
N ASP A 26 0.27 20.13 12.46
CA ASP A 26 -0.30 20.42 11.14
C ASP A 26 0.77 20.78 10.11
N GLU A 27 1.80 21.53 10.50
CA GLU A 27 2.93 21.87 9.63
C GLU A 27 3.68 20.60 9.18
N GLN A 28 3.87 19.62 10.06
CA GLN A 28 4.51 18.34 9.74
C GLN A 28 3.60 17.42 8.90
N LEU A 29 2.29 17.48 9.13
CA LEU A 29 1.32 16.65 8.39
C LEU A 29 1.12 17.13 6.95
N PHE A 30 1.07 18.45 6.73
CA PHE A 30 0.71 19.05 5.44
C PHE A 30 1.89 19.66 4.68
N GLY A 31 3.04 19.86 5.34
CA GLY A 31 4.21 20.46 4.72
C GLY A 31 4.85 19.58 3.65
N ASP A 32 5.53 20.21 2.70
CA ASP A 32 6.31 19.53 1.67
C ASP A 32 7.41 18.68 2.34
N LEU A 33 7.39 17.38 2.13
CA LEU A 33 8.26 16.44 2.82
C LEU A 33 9.23 15.74 1.89
N THR A 34 8.74 15.00 0.91
CA THR A 34 9.56 14.26 -0.05
C THR A 34 9.17 14.60 -1.49
N PRO A 35 10.13 14.79 -2.40
CA PRO A 35 9.79 14.90 -3.81
C PRO A 35 9.22 13.56 -4.31
N SER A 36 8.26 13.63 -5.24
CA SER A 36 7.81 12.45 -5.95
C SER A 36 8.98 11.83 -6.76
N GLU A 37 9.03 10.51 -6.80
CA GLU A 37 10.02 9.81 -7.64
C GLU A 37 9.78 10.04 -9.14
N HIS A 38 8.54 10.37 -9.52
CA HIS A 38 8.16 10.57 -10.92
C HIS A 38 8.23 12.02 -11.36
N ASP A 39 7.82 12.95 -10.50
CA ASP A 39 7.85 14.39 -10.75
C ASP A 39 8.52 15.12 -9.58
N PRO A 40 9.82 15.45 -9.70
CA PRO A 40 10.55 16.13 -8.63
C PRO A 40 10.00 17.52 -8.26
N ALA A 41 9.12 18.11 -9.05
CA ALA A 41 8.43 19.35 -8.74
C ALA A 41 7.18 19.13 -7.88
N ASN A 42 6.66 17.89 -7.83
CA ASN A 42 5.56 17.50 -6.96
C ASN A 42 6.10 16.97 -5.64
N TYR A 43 5.76 17.62 -4.54
CA TYR A 43 6.15 17.18 -3.19
C TYR A 43 5.00 16.48 -2.51
N TRP A 44 5.32 15.40 -1.83
CA TRP A 44 4.41 14.65 -0.97
C TRP A 44 4.52 15.12 0.47
N SER A 45 3.40 15.33 1.10
CA SER A 45 3.29 15.56 2.54
C SER A 45 3.32 14.23 3.32
N ALA A 46 3.42 14.30 4.65
CA ALA A 46 3.27 13.11 5.49
C ALA A 46 1.88 12.45 5.29
N LEU A 47 0.83 13.25 5.10
CA LEU A 47 -0.52 12.72 4.84
C LEU A 47 -0.63 12.06 3.47
N ASP A 48 0.07 12.54 2.44
CA ASP A 48 0.11 11.87 1.13
C ASP A 48 0.73 10.47 1.26
N HIS A 49 1.82 10.32 2.03
CA HIS A 49 2.40 9.02 2.35
C HIS A 49 1.42 8.11 3.07
N LEU A 50 0.68 8.62 4.07
CA LEU A 50 -0.31 7.83 4.79
C LEU A 50 -1.50 7.44 3.88
N ALA A 51 -1.98 8.34 3.02
CA ALA A 51 -3.03 8.07 2.04
C ALA A 51 -2.60 7.02 0.99
N HIS A 52 -1.33 7.05 0.57
CA HIS A 52 -0.77 6.08 -0.36
C HIS A 52 -0.85 4.63 0.16
N LEU A 53 -0.69 4.42 1.47
CA LEU A 53 -0.81 3.08 2.06
C LEU A 53 -2.18 2.46 1.81
N ALA A 54 -3.25 3.27 1.81
CA ALA A 54 -4.60 2.79 1.49
C ALA A 54 -4.71 2.31 0.02
N LEU A 55 -4.06 2.98 -0.92
CA LEU A 55 -3.99 2.54 -2.32
C LEU A 55 -3.34 1.17 -2.45
N ILE A 56 -2.17 0.99 -1.84
CA ILE A 56 -1.40 -0.26 -1.93
C ILE A 56 -2.19 -1.41 -1.30
N GLU A 57 -2.79 -1.19 -0.13
CA GLU A 57 -3.60 -2.21 0.54
C GLU A 57 -4.81 -2.63 -0.31
N ARG A 58 -5.51 -1.68 -0.93
CA ARG A 58 -6.60 -1.97 -1.87
C ARG A 58 -6.13 -2.75 -3.09
N ASN A 59 -4.99 -2.38 -3.65
CA ASN A 59 -4.42 -3.05 -4.82
C ASN A 59 -4.05 -4.51 -4.51
N PHE A 60 -3.43 -4.77 -3.37
CA PHE A 60 -3.11 -6.14 -2.95
C PHE A 60 -4.38 -6.97 -2.77
N ALA A 61 -5.40 -6.44 -2.11
CA ALA A 61 -6.68 -7.14 -1.97
C ALA A 61 -7.34 -7.42 -3.34
N ALA A 62 -7.30 -6.46 -4.27
CA ALA A 62 -7.84 -6.64 -5.62
C ALA A 62 -7.08 -7.70 -6.43
N MET A 63 -5.75 -7.73 -6.35
CA MET A 63 -4.92 -8.75 -7.01
C MET A 63 -5.24 -10.15 -6.48
N ILE A 64 -5.38 -10.31 -5.16
CA ILE A 64 -5.71 -11.58 -4.54
C ILE A 64 -7.13 -12.02 -4.93
N ARG A 65 -8.11 -11.12 -4.92
CA ARG A 65 -9.48 -11.43 -5.39
C ARG A 65 -9.50 -11.88 -6.85
N ARG A 66 -8.72 -11.24 -7.72
CA ARG A 66 -8.56 -11.68 -9.12
C ARG A 66 -7.99 -13.09 -9.22
N HIS A 67 -6.97 -13.40 -8.41
CA HIS A 67 -6.38 -14.75 -8.39
C HIS A 67 -7.40 -15.81 -7.94
N VAL A 68 -8.07 -15.58 -6.82
CA VAL A 68 -9.10 -16.49 -6.30
C VAL A 68 -10.26 -16.67 -7.29
N GLY A 69 -10.59 -15.60 -8.05
CA GLY A 69 -11.57 -15.64 -9.14
C GLY A 69 -11.07 -16.31 -10.42
N GLY A 70 -9.85 -16.87 -10.44
CA GLY A 70 -9.29 -17.60 -11.58
C GLY A 70 -8.71 -16.73 -12.70
N HIS A 71 -8.42 -15.44 -12.43
CA HIS A 71 -7.79 -14.59 -13.43
C HIS A 71 -6.35 -15.06 -13.73
N PRO A 72 -5.96 -15.27 -15.01
CA PRO A 72 -4.67 -15.85 -15.37
C PRO A 72 -3.48 -14.94 -15.04
N ASN A 73 -3.68 -13.62 -15.03
CA ASN A 73 -2.65 -12.61 -14.72
C ASN A 73 -3.14 -11.68 -13.58
N PRO A 74 -3.25 -12.16 -12.33
CA PRO A 74 -3.88 -11.44 -11.23
C PRO A 74 -3.14 -10.18 -10.82
N VAL A 75 -1.82 -10.16 -10.92
CA VAL A 75 -0.98 -9.02 -10.54
C VAL A 75 -0.86 -7.99 -11.67
N GLY A 76 -0.81 -8.45 -12.93
CA GLY A 76 -0.79 -7.58 -14.11
C GLY A 76 0.48 -6.75 -14.30
N LEU A 77 1.57 -7.06 -13.58
CA LEU A 77 2.80 -6.28 -13.69
C LEU A 77 3.65 -6.68 -14.90
N ARG A 78 3.89 -7.98 -15.09
CA ARG A 78 4.83 -8.50 -16.08
C ARG A 78 4.25 -8.61 -17.49
N GLU A 79 2.94 -8.70 -17.60
CA GLU A 79 2.20 -8.84 -18.85
C GLU A 79 1.02 -7.88 -18.83
N ASP A 80 0.61 -7.40 -20.01
CA ASP A 80 -0.64 -6.68 -20.17
C ASP A 80 -1.86 -7.63 -20.23
N ASP A 81 -3.06 -7.08 -20.36
CA ASP A 81 -4.30 -7.87 -20.42
C ASP A 81 -4.40 -8.74 -21.68
N GLN A 82 -3.51 -8.56 -22.65
CA GLN A 82 -3.39 -9.36 -23.87
C GLN A 82 -2.28 -10.42 -23.78
N GLY A 83 -1.62 -10.54 -22.60
CA GLY A 83 -0.53 -11.48 -22.37
C GLY A 83 0.81 -11.06 -23.00
N ARG A 84 0.96 -9.80 -23.39
CA ARG A 84 2.21 -9.29 -23.94
C ARG A 84 3.17 -8.88 -22.82
N PRO A 85 4.46 -9.31 -22.86
CA PRO A 85 5.42 -8.92 -21.85
C PRO A 85 5.58 -7.39 -21.76
N ARG A 86 5.65 -6.88 -20.53
CA ARG A 86 5.91 -5.47 -20.23
C ARG A 86 7.37 -5.28 -19.83
N THR A 87 7.99 -4.21 -20.31
CA THR A 87 9.31 -3.80 -19.85
C THR A 87 9.25 -3.23 -18.43
N VAL A 88 10.37 -3.23 -17.72
CA VAL A 88 10.47 -2.60 -16.38
C VAL A 88 10.04 -1.13 -16.44
N GLU A 89 10.46 -0.41 -17.49
CA GLU A 89 10.07 0.99 -17.70
C GLU A 89 8.55 1.16 -17.82
N GLN A 90 7.88 0.31 -18.60
CA GLN A 90 6.41 0.32 -18.73
C GLN A 90 5.71 -0.01 -17.41
N ILE A 91 6.25 -0.94 -16.63
CA ILE A 91 5.74 -1.28 -15.31
C ILE A 91 5.85 -0.07 -14.38
N MET A 92 7.05 0.52 -14.28
CA MET A 92 7.30 1.66 -13.41
C MET A 92 6.47 2.87 -13.82
N ALA A 93 6.36 3.18 -15.11
CA ALA A 93 5.51 4.26 -15.60
C ALA A 93 4.04 4.08 -15.18
N SER A 94 3.52 2.85 -15.23
CA SER A 94 2.13 2.57 -14.79
C SER A 94 1.95 2.73 -13.28
N VAL A 95 2.93 2.25 -12.49
CA VAL A 95 2.90 2.37 -11.03
C VAL A 95 2.96 3.84 -10.64
N HIS A 96 3.87 4.62 -11.23
CA HIS A 96 4.00 6.05 -10.98
C HIS A 96 2.73 6.81 -11.35
N ALA A 97 2.17 6.57 -12.56
CA ALA A 97 0.93 7.23 -12.99
C ALA A 97 -0.22 6.99 -12.01
N MET A 98 -0.44 5.74 -11.59
CA MET A 98 -1.47 5.38 -10.62
C MET A 98 -1.23 6.05 -9.26
N THR A 99 0.01 6.08 -8.81
CA THR A 99 0.41 6.65 -7.52
C THR A 99 0.22 8.18 -7.50
N GLU A 100 0.65 8.86 -8.57
CA GLU A 100 0.48 10.31 -8.73
C GLU A 100 -0.99 10.72 -8.87
N GLU A 101 -1.80 9.92 -9.58
CA GLU A 101 -3.24 10.17 -9.68
C GLU A 101 -3.91 10.07 -8.31
N TRP A 102 -3.59 9.03 -7.55
CA TRP A 102 -4.09 8.86 -6.18
C TRP A 102 -3.67 10.01 -5.27
N GLN A 103 -2.41 10.41 -5.32
CA GLN A 103 -1.89 11.54 -4.54
C GLN A 103 -2.67 12.82 -4.86
N ARG A 104 -2.83 13.16 -6.16
CA ARG A 104 -3.59 14.35 -6.57
C ARG A 104 -5.06 14.34 -6.12
N GLU A 105 -5.71 13.16 -6.12
CA GLU A 105 -7.10 13.03 -5.66
C GLU A 105 -7.25 13.20 -4.15
N HIS A 106 -6.21 12.89 -3.40
CA HIS A 106 -6.26 12.83 -1.94
C HIS A 106 -5.42 13.90 -1.25
N HIS A 107 -4.60 14.63 -1.99
CA HIS A 107 -3.82 15.76 -1.48
C HIS A 107 -4.71 16.81 -0.82
N GLY A 108 -4.27 17.32 0.35
CA GLY A 108 -5.01 18.31 1.13
C GLY A 108 -6.21 17.79 1.93
N LYS A 109 -6.46 16.46 1.93
CA LYS A 109 -7.42 15.86 2.87
C LYS A 109 -6.94 16.02 4.30
N SER A 110 -7.90 16.17 5.23
CA SER A 110 -7.61 16.18 6.67
C SER A 110 -7.07 14.83 7.16
N PHE A 111 -6.42 14.85 8.32
CA PHE A 111 -5.94 13.62 8.96
C PHE A 111 -7.08 12.59 9.13
N ASP A 112 -8.25 13.02 9.61
CA ASP A 112 -9.39 12.12 9.82
C ASP A 112 -9.90 11.51 8.52
N GLU A 113 -9.91 12.26 7.41
CA GLU A 113 -10.29 11.73 6.09
C GLU A 113 -9.28 10.68 5.60
N VAL A 114 -7.99 10.92 5.78
CA VAL A 114 -6.94 9.95 5.42
C VAL A 114 -7.00 8.71 6.31
N VAL A 115 -7.25 8.88 7.61
CA VAL A 115 -7.49 7.76 8.54
C VAL A 115 -8.69 6.92 8.09
N ALA A 116 -9.78 7.57 7.65
CA ALA A 116 -10.97 6.88 7.15
C ALA A 116 -10.68 6.09 5.85
N LEU A 117 -9.88 6.64 4.92
CA LEU A 117 -9.44 5.92 3.71
C LEU A 117 -8.70 4.63 4.07
N GLY A 118 -7.73 4.72 4.96
CA GLY A 118 -6.97 3.56 5.41
C GLY A 118 -7.83 2.55 6.19
N ALA A 119 -8.81 3.01 6.99
CA ALA A 119 -9.75 2.13 7.69
C ALA A 119 -10.63 1.35 6.71
N ALA A 120 -11.11 2.00 5.65
CA ALA A 120 -11.90 1.35 4.60
C ALA A 120 -11.05 0.31 3.84
N ALA A 121 -9.81 0.61 3.48
CA ALA A 121 -8.89 -0.34 2.84
C ALA A 121 -8.63 -1.55 3.74
N ARG A 122 -8.35 -1.32 5.03
CA ARG A 122 -8.13 -2.38 6.02
C ARG A 122 -9.36 -3.27 6.20
N ALA A 123 -10.57 -2.71 6.24
CA ALA A 123 -11.80 -3.50 6.34
C ALA A 123 -11.94 -4.48 5.17
N VAL A 124 -11.62 -4.06 3.95
CA VAL A 124 -11.62 -4.93 2.75
C VAL A 124 -10.57 -6.05 2.89
N THR A 125 -9.37 -5.72 3.38
CA THR A 125 -8.30 -6.70 3.59
C THR A 125 -8.67 -7.74 4.65
N LEU A 126 -9.23 -7.33 5.79
CA LEU A 126 -9.64 -8.24 6.86
C LEU A 126 -10.82 -9.11 6.43
N GLN A 127 -11.78 -8.55 5.68
CA GLN A 127 -12.86 -9.32 5.09
C GLN A 127 -12.30 -10.40 4.14
N LEU A 128 -11.41 -10.02 3.21
CA LEU A 128 -10.75 -10.98 2.32
C LEU A 128 -10.00 -12.05 3.10
N LEU A 129 -9.23 -11.66 4.13
CA LEU A 129 -8.52 -12.60 4.98
C LEU A 129 -9.46 -13.61 5.65
N SER A 130 -10.67 -13.20 6.04
CA SER A 130 -11.66 -14.09 6.63
C SER A 130 -12.29 -15.07 5.65
N GLU A 131 -12.34 -14.72 4.36
CA GLU A 131 -12.92 -15.53 3.27
C GLU A 131 -11.95 -16.59 2.73
N LEU A 132 -10.63 -16.37 2.84
CA LEU A 132 -9.59 -17.27 2.35
C LEU A 132 -9.45 -18.51 3.23
N THR A 133 -9.13 -19.66 2.65
CA THR A 133 -8.73 -20.86 3.41
C THR A 133 -7.26 -20.79 3.81
N ASP A 134 -6.83 -21.64 4.75
CA ASP A 134 -5.41 -21.70 5.15
C ASP A 134 -4.53 -22.22 4.02
N GLU A 135 -5.06 -23.10 3.16
CA GLU A 135 -4.40 -23.55 1.94
C GLU A 135 -4.17 -22.38 0.98
N GLN A 136 -5.21 -21.57 0.74
CA GLN A 136 -5.12 -20.39 -0.13
C GLN A 136 -4.12 -19.36 0.40
N LEU A 137 -4.04 -19.16 1.71
CA LEU A 137 -3.02 -18.26 2.30
C LEU A 137 -1.59 -18.69 2.00
N ASN A 138 -1.36 -20.00 1.81
CA ASN A 138 -0.03 -20.55 1.48
C ASN A 138 0.19 -20.73 -0.04
N GLU A 139 -0.81 -20.48 -0.87
CA GLU A 139 -0.65 -20.46 -2.32
C GLU A 139 0.21 -19.28 -2.79
N ARG A 140 0.95 -19.49 -3.88
CA ARG A 140 1.68 -18.40 -4.53
C ARG A 140 0.71 -17.52 -5.32
N LEU A 141 0.85 -16.21 -5.16
CA LEU A 141 0.18 -15.24 -6.02
C LEU A 141 1.03 -15.05 -7.30
N PRO A 142 0.57 -15.53 -8.46
CA PRO A 142 1.36 -15.47 -9.69
C PRO A 142 1.77 -14.04 -10.05
N GLY A 143 3.06 -13.83 -10.28
CA GLY A 143 3.62 -12.52 -10.63
C GLY A 143 3.92 -11.60 -9.47
N ALA A 144 3.59 -11.97 -8.22
CA ALA A 144 3.86 -11.14 -7.04
C ALA A 144 5.37 -11.12 -6.73
N PRO A 145 6.01 -9.94 -6.69
CA PRO A 145 7.41 -9.80 -6.29
C PRO A 145 7.60 -9.53 -4.80
N TRP A 146 6.49 -9.38 -4.04
CA TRP A 146 6.51 -8.94 -2.64
C TRP A 146 6.60 -10.13 -1.67
N ALA A 147 7.26 -9.90 -0.54
CA ALA A 147 7.47 -10.87 0.54
C ALA A 147 7.98 -12.22 -0.01
N ASP A 148 7.39 -13.32 0.41
CA ASP A 148 7.69 -14.66 -0.08
C ASP A 148 6.88 -15.06 -1.34
N GLY A 149 6.03 -14.15 -1.84
CA GLY A 149 5.16 -14.34 -2.99
C GLY A 149 3.91 -15.18 -2.71
N THR A 150 3.65 -15.57 -1.46
CA THR A 150 2.39 -16.21 -1.07
C THR A 150 1.29 -15.17 -0.83
N ILE A 151 0.03 -15.58 -0.92
CA ILE A 151 -1.12 -14.70 -0.62
C ILE A 151 -1.01 -14.14 0.80
N GLY A 152 -0.72 -14.99 1.78
CA GLY A 152 -0.54 -14.56 3.17
C GLY A 152 0.64 -13.62 3.37
N GLY A 153 1.75 -13.86 2.65
CA GLY A 153 2.92 -12.99 2.67
C GLY A 153 2.62 -11.61 2.08
N VAL A 154 1.91 -11.57 0.94
CA VAL A 154 1.51 -10.31 0.29
C VAL A 154 0.54 -9.51 1.17
N LEU A 155 -0.42 -10.16 1.83
CA LEU A 155 -1.29 -9.49 2.80
C LEU A 155 -0.49 -8.90 3.97
N ALA A 156 0.43 -9.66 4.54
CA ALA A 156 1.27 -9.22 5.65
C ALA A 156 2.25 -8.09 5.26
N ALA A 157 2.65 -8.01 3.98
CA ALA A 157 3.54 -6.97 3.48
C ALA A 157 2.95 -5.54 3.61
N ASN A 158 1.62 -5.39 3.70
CA ASN A 158 0.99 -4.09 3.96
C ASN A 158 1.49 -3.46 5.27
N ALA A 159 1.76 -4.26 6.30
CA ALA A 159 2.31 -3.77 7.55
C ALA A 159 3.74 -3.22 7.39
N ASP A 160 4.61 -3.95 6.70
CA ASP A 160 5.98 -3.51 6.47
C ASP A 160 6.06 -2.27 5.57
N HIS A 161 5.12 -2.14 4.62
CA HIS A 161 5.04 -1.00 3.70
C HIS A 161 4.83 0.32 4.44
N GLY A 162 3.96 0.36 5.44
CA GLY A 162 3.74 1.55 6.26
C GLY A 162 5.00 2.01 6.99
N ARG A 163 5.75 1.08 7.57
CA ARG A 163 7.02 1.38 8.25
C ARG A 163 8.10 1.89 7.30
N MET A 164 8.12 1.39 6.07
CA MET A 164 9.03 1.85 5.04
C MET A 164 8.75 3.31 4.65
N HIS A 165 7.49 3.66 4.40
CA HIS A 165 7.09 5.04 4.11
C HIS A 165 7.41 5.99 5.27
N TRP A 166 7.15 5.58 6.51
CA TRP A 166 7.53 6.38 7.67
C TRP A 166 9.05 6.61 7.76
N LYS A 167 9.85 5.58 7.46
CA LYS A 167 11.30 5.71 7.43
C LYS A 167 11.75 6.76 6.41
N TRP A 168 11.22 6.72 5.19
CA TRP A 168 11.53 7.71 4.16
C TRP A 168 11.12 9.13 4.57
N ALA A 169 9.94 9.28 5.15
CA ALA A 169 9.46 10.55 5.67
C ALA A 169 10.40 11.13 6.75
N LYS A 170 10.91 10.29 7.65
CA LYS A 170 11.92 10.71 8.65
C LYS A 170 13.27 11.08 8.03
N GLU A 171 13.75 10.30 7.08
CA GLU A 171 15.02 10.54 6.40
C GLU A 171 15.03 11.86 5.62
N ALA A 172 13.88 12.40 5.24
CA ALA A 172 13.75 13.75 4.69
C ALA A 172 14.07 14.87 5.69
N GLY A 173 14.19 14.56 6.99
CA GLY A 173 14.72 15.46 8.02
C GLY A 173 13.78 16.57 8.49
N VAL A 174 12.55 16.62 8.01
CA VAL A 174 11.56 17.65 8.38
C VAL A 174 10.77 17.26 9.64
N LEU A 175 10.64 15.96 9.90
CA LEU A 175 9.83 15.44 11.03
C LEU A 175 10.55 15.45 12.38
N ASP A 176 11.85 15.67 12.39
CA ASP A 176 12.67 15.69 13.62
C ASP A 176 12.94 17.14 14.12
N ARG A 177 12.25 18.18 13.57
CA ARG A 177 12.41 19.59 13.94
C ARG A 177 11.39 20.07 14.92
#